data_5c94c01bb67bf9b2efb8c109dd3e3129
#
_entry.id   5c94c01bb67bf9b2efb8c109dd3e3129
#
_cell.length_a   1.000
_cell.length_b   1.000
_cell.length_c   1.000
_cell.angle_alpha   90.00
_cell.angle_beta   90.00
_cell.angle_gamma   90.00
#
_symmetry.space_group_name_H-M   'P 1'
#
loop_
_entity.id
_entity.type
_entity.pdbx_description
1 polymer ?
#
loop_
_entity_poly.entity_id
_entity_poly.type
_entity_poly.pdbx_seq_one_letter_code
_entity_poly.pdbx_strand_id
1 'polypeptide(L)'
;MPATPTLRNLLPEGLKTLPQRPRAAHKGSFGHVFVLGGDAEMGGALSLAALAAYRSGAGLVTAIGHPAARLYLAAQLPEATWMDWPARLASRLPASAVLALGPGLGQGLAAHDLLREAASLPQRQLWDADALNSLAR
;
A
#
# COMPACT_ATOMS: atom_id res chain seq x y z
N MET A 1 -13.15 -11.22 -36.83
CA MET A 1 -13.27 -10.11 -35.86
C MET A 1 -13.11 -10.68 -34.47
N PRO A 2 -12.13 -10.24 -33.67
CA PRO A 2 -12.05 -10.66 -32.28
C PRO A 2 -13.26 -10.06 -31.53
N ALA A 3 -13.95 -10.91 -30.75
CA ALA A 3 -15.07 -10.48 -29.93
C ALA A 3 -14.62 -9.44 -28.92
N THR A 4 -15.31 -8.30 -28.87
CA THR A 4 -15.10 -7.28 -27.84
C THR A 4 -15.24 -7.94 -26.48
N PRO A 5 -14.25 -7.82 -25.58
CA PRO A 5 -14.39 -8.41 -24.25
C PRO A 5 -15.57 -7.76 -23.55
N THR A 6 -16.57 -8.55 -23.27
CA THR A 6 -17.71 -8.12 -22.44
C THR A 6 -17.17 -7.83 -21.05
N LEU A 7 -17.28 -6.58 -20.60
CA LEU A 7 -17.07 -6.21 -19.20
C LEU A 7 -18.01 -7.06 -18.34
N ARG A 8 -17.53 -8.15 -17.80
CA ARG A 8 -18.26 -8.88 -16.76
C ARG A 8 -18.36 -7.96 -15.56
N ASN A 9 -19.58 -7.69 -15.15
CA ASN A 9 -19.85 -7.03 -13.88
C ASN A 9 -19.26 -7.90 -12.77
N LEU A 10 -18.07 -7.54 -12.29
CA LEU A 10 -17.40 -8.23 -11.17
C LEU A 10 -18.03 -7.92 -9.82
N LEU A 11 -19.08 -7.10 -9.81
CA LEU A 11 -19.67 -6.56 -8.59
C LEU A 11 -20.74 -7.42 -7.89
N PRO A 12 -21.48 -8.36 -8.51
CA PRO A 12 -22.69 -8.85 -7.81
C PRO A 12 -22.45 -9.97 -6.82
N GLU A 13 -21.44 -10.80 -6.97
CA GLU A 13 -21.37 -12.03 -6.17
C GLU A 13 -20.35 -12.01 -5.02
N GLY A 14 -19.31 -11.19 -5.11
CA GLY A 14 -18.27 -11.10 -4.09
C GLY A 14 -18.57 -10.09 -2.96
N LEU A 15 -19.51 -9.18 -3.16
CA LEU A 15 -19.84 -8.12 -2.19
C LEU A 15 -21.09 -8.42 -1.35
N LYS A 16 -21.56 -9.67 -1.34
CA LYS A 16 -22.82 -10.04 -0.69
C LYS A 16 -22.85 -9.83 0.82
N THR A 17 -21.70 -9.79 1.47
CA THR A 17 -21.62 -9.44 2.91
C THR A 17 -20.28 -8.84 3.26
N LEU A 18 -20.27 -7.72 3.96
CA LEU A 18 -19.06 -7.25 4.64
C LEU A 18 -18.66 -8.27 5.71
N PRO A 19 -17.36 -8.59 5.85
CA PRO A 19 -16.90 -9.46 6.91
C PRO A 19 -17.37 -8.95 8.26
N GLN A 20 -18.06 -9.80 9.03
CA GLN A 20 -18.47 -9.45 10.39
C GLN A 20 -17.23 -9.32 11.29
N ARG A 21 -17.18 -8.27 12.08
CA ARG A 21 -16.12 -8.07 13.08
C ARG A 21 -16.54 -8.69 14.41
N PRO A 22 -15.86 -9.74 14.90
CA PRO A 22 -16.15 -10.31 16.22
C PRO A 22 -15.97 -9.25 17.32
N ARG A 23 -16.81 -9.29 18.35
CA ARG A 23 -16.75 -8.31 19.45
C ARG A 23 -15.40 -8.29 20.20
N ALA A 24 -14.72 -9.43 20.26
CA ALA A 24 -13.41 -9.57 20.88
C ALA A 24 -12.23 -9.26 19.94
N ALA A 25 -12.50 -8.82 18.70
CA ALA A 25 -11.44 -8.51 17.75
C ALA A 25 -10.76 -7.18 18.10
N HIS A 26 -9.47 -7.12 17.83
CA HIS A 26 -8.65 -5.91 17.96
C HIS A 26 -8.07 -5.50 16.59
N LYS A 27 -7.44 -4.34 16.52
CA LYS A 27 -6.89 -3.83 15.24
C LYS A 27 -5.96 -4.83 14.52
N GLY A 28 -5.14 -5.58 15.23
CA GLY A 28 -4.27 -6.60 14.65
C GLY A 28 -5.00 -7.79 14.01
N SER A 29 -6.29 -8.03 14.37
CA SER A 29 -7.08 -9.12 13.78
C SER A 29 -7.48 -8.89 12.33
N PHE A 30 -7.35 -7.65 11.84
CA PHE A 30 -7.77 -7.25 10.49
C PHE A 30 -6.59 -6.92 9.56
N GLY A 31 -5.42 -7.44 9.89
CA GLY A 31 -4.22 -7.32 9.07
C GLY A 31 -3.52 -5.98 9.19
N HIS A 32 -2.31 -5.95 8.67
CA HIS A 32 -1.43 -4.77 8.63
C HIS A 32 -0.99 -4.53 7.19
N VAL A 33 -1.39 -3.38 6.65
CA VAL A 33 -0.98 -2.94 5.32
C VAL A 33 0.17 -1.95 5.45
N PHE A 34 1.23 -2.17 4.70
CA PHE A 34 2.34 -1.25 4.54
C PHE A 34 2.23 -0.62 3.15
N VAL A 35 2.14 0.69 3.08
CA VAL A 35 2.07 1.44 1.83
C VAL A 35 3.40 2.11 1.59
N LEU A 36 4.15 1.65 0.59
CA LEU A 36 5.43 2.23 0.17
C LEU A 36 5.21 3.18 -1.00
N GLY A 37 5.51 4.45 -0.79
CA GLY A 37 5.31 5.49 -1.80
C GLY A 37 5.75 6.86 -1.29
N GLY A 38 5.14 7.90 -1.84
CA GLY A 38 5.31 9.26 -1.35
C GLY A 38 6.75 9.76 -1.42
N ASP A 39 7.23 10.11 -2.60
CA ASP A 39 8.43 10.91 -2.76
C ASP A 39 8.23 12.31 -2.17
N ALA A 40 9.26 13.13 -2.14
CA ALA A 40 9.29 14.45 -1.49
C ALA A 40 8.11 15.35 -1.89
N GLU A 41 7.66 15.26 -3.15
CA GLU A 41 6.58 16.08 -3.69
C GLU A 41 5.25 15.33 -3.85
N MET A 42 5.20 14.02 -3.58
CA MET A 42 4.05 13.18 -3.87
C MET A 42 3.43 12.51 -2.63
N GLY A 43 3.54 13.15 -1.48
CA GLY A 43 2.99 12.66 -0.22
C GLY A 43 1.46 12.49 -0.23
N GLY A 44 0.75 13.25 -1.07
CA GLY A 44 -0.70 13.12 -1.23
C GLY A 44 -1.13 11.76 -1.78
N ALA A 45 -0.40 11.20 -2.75
CA ALA A 45 -0.68 9.89 -3.32
C ALA A 45 -0.53 8.77 -2.27
N LEU A 46 0.53 8.83 -1.46
CA LEU A 46 0.74 7.93 -0.34
C LEU A 46 -0.39 8.02 0.69
N SER A 47 -0.82 9.23 1.02
CA SER A 47 -1.89 9.46 2.00
C SER A 47 -3.23 8.91 1.51
N LEU A 48 -3.57 9.09 0.22
CA LEU A 48 -4.77 8.54 -0.39
C LEU A 48 -4.77 7.01 -0.38
N ALA A 49 -3.64 6.39 -0.70
CA ALA A 49 -3.50 4.93 -0.68
C ALA A 49 -3.62 4.38 0.76
N ALA A 50 -3.01 5.04 1.75
CA ALA A 50 -3.13 4.67 3.15
C ALA A 50 -4.58 4.80 3.66
N LEU A 51 -5.27 5.88 3.29
CA LEU A 51 -6.68 6.07 3.61
C LEU A 51 -7.56 4.98 2.97
N ALA A 52 -7.30 4.63 1.71
CA ALA A 52 -8.00 3.56 1.02
C ALA A 52 -7.83 2.22 1.73
N ALA A 53 -6.64 1.90 2.21
CA ALA A 53 -6.38 0.69 2.98
C ALA A 53 -7.24 0.62 4.27
N TYR A 54 -7.33 1.70 5.04
CA TYR A 54 -8.22 1.74 6.21
C TYR A 54 -9.68 1.61 5.82
N ARG A 55 -10.14 2.34 4.81
CA ARG A 55 -11.53 2.26 4.33
C ARG A 55 -11.91 0.89 3.80
N SER A 56 -10.92 0.14 3.31
CA SER A 56 -11.10 -1.26 2.87
C SER A 56 -11.10 -2.26 4.02
N GLY A 57 -10.87 -1.80 5.26
CA GLY A 57 -11.00 -2.63 6.46
C GLY A 57 -9.70 -3.06 7.11
N ALA A 58 -8.53 -2.59 6.64
CA ALA A 58 -7.27 -2.86 7.32
C ALA A 58 -7.31 -2.41 8.78
N GLY A 59 -6.79 -3.23 9.67
CA GLY A 59 -6.75 -2.91 11.10
C GLY A 59 -5.59 -1.98 11.46
N LEU A 60 -4.51 -2.08 10.71
CA LEU A 60 -3.30 -1.26 10.86
C LEU A 60 -2.81 -0.83 9.49
N VAL A 61 -2.36 0.42 9.37
CA VAL A 61 -1.68 0.92 8.17
C VAL A 61 -0.40 1.63 8.59
N THR A 62 0.71 1.27 7.95
CA THR A 62 1.98 1.98 8.04
C THR A 62 2.32 2.55 6.67
N ALA A 63 2.45 3.85 6.59
CA ALA A 63 2.97 4.51 5.40
C ALA A 63 4.50 4.57 5.47
N ILE A 64 5.15 4.18 4.38
CA ILE A 64 6.60 4.22 4.21
C ILE A 64 6.89 5.21 3.08
N GLY A 65 7.50 6.35 3.41
CA GLY A 65 7.67 7.44 2.47
C GLY A 65 8.92 8.26 2.71
N HIS A 66 9.18 9.17 1.78
CA HIS A 66 10.22 10.18 1.96
C HIS A 66 9.87 11.09 3.15
N PRO A 67 10.82 11.47 4.03
CA PRO A 67 10.53 12.26 5.23
C PRO A 67 9.71 13.53 4.98
N ALA A 68 9.92 14.21 3.84
CA ALA A 68 9.14 15.38 3.46
C ALA A 68 7.64 15.10 3.23
N ALA A 69 7.28 13.88 2.87
CA ALA A 69 5.89 13.49 2.64
C ALA A 69 5.11 13.24 3.95
N ARG A 70 5.79 13.12 5.08
CA ARG A 70 5.18 12.78 6.38
C ARG A 70 4.05 13.73 6.80
N LEU A 71 4.22 15.02 6.54
CA LEU A 71 3.22 16.03 6.92
C LEU A 71 1.90 15.86 6.20
N TYR A 72 1.90 15.39 4.95
CA TYR A 72 0.68 15.10 4.20
C TYR A 72 -0.13 14.00 4.87
N LEU A 73 0.53 12.93 5.31
CA LEU A 73 -0.13 11.83 6.01
C LEU A 73 -0.67 12.30 7.37
N ALA A 74 0.15 12.94 8.18
CA ALA A 74 -0.22 13.36 9.53
C ALA A 74 -1.42 14.30 9.55
N ALA A 75 -1.56 15.14 8.51
CA ALA A 75 -2.69 16.07 8.40
C ALA A 75 -4.01 15.37 8.03
N GLN A 76 -3.95 14.26 7.29
CA GLN A 76 -5.14 13.59 6.73
C GLN A 76 -5.49 12.30 7.46
N LEU A 77 -4.52 11.61 8.04
CA LEU A 77 -4.68 10.28 8.58
C LEU A 77 -3.80 10.07 9.82
N PRO A 78 -4.10 10.78 10.93
CA PRO A 78 -3.27 10.75 12.14
C PRO A 78 -3.20 9.36 12.81
N GLU A 79 -4.14 8.46 12.52
CA GLU A 79 -4.16 7.07 13.00
C GLU A 79 -3.17 6.16 12.29
N ALA A 80 -2.65 6.53 11.11
CA ALA A 80 -1.63 5.76 10.41
C ALA A 80 -0.26 5.94 11.06
N THR A 81 0.50 4.85 11.12
CA THR A 81 1.89 4.92 11.53
C THR A 81 2.78 5.33 10.37
N TRP A 82 3.91 5.93 10.67
CA TRP A 82 4.88 6.41 9.70
C TRP A 82 6.22 5.69 9.84
N MET A 83 6.86 5.46 8.70
CA MET A 83 8.24 5.02 8.60
C MET A 83 8.91 5.78 7.46
N ASP A 84 10.06 6.37 7.74
CA ASP A 84 10.91 6.92 6.67
C ASP A 84 11.43 5.77 5.79
N TRP A 85 11.73 6.04 4.52
CA TRP A 85 12.30 5.05 3.62
C TRP A 85 13.47 4.34 4.29
N PRO A 86 13.37 3.04 4.58
CA PRO A 86 14.40 2.32 5.31
C PRO A 86 15.55 1.93 4.39
N ALA A 87 16.74 1.82 4.97
CA ALA A 87 17.88 1.22 4.27
C ALA A 87 17.63 -0.27 3.93
N ARG A 88 16.76 -0.95 4.70
CA ARG A 88 16.33 -2.33 4.47
C ARG A 88 14.87 -2.52 4.87
N LEU A 89 14.05 -2.91 3.91
CA LEU A 89 12.62 -3.19 4.08
C LEU A 89 12.39 -4.48 4.88
N ALA A 90 13.09 -5.54 4.53
CA ALA A 90 12.91 -6.89 5.08
C ALA A 90 12.95 -6.92 6.62
N SER A 91 13.88 -6.16 7.22
CA SER A 91 14.05 -6.13 8.68
C SER A 91 12.93 -5.38 9.42
N ARG A 92 12.03 -4.71 8.69
CA ARG A 92 11.00 -3.83 9.26
C ARG A 92 9.58 -4.38 9.08
N LEU A 93 9.42 -5.43 8.31
CA LEU A 93 8.11 -5.98 7.93
C LEU A 93 7.82 -7.29 8.64
N PRO A 94 6.69 -7.42 9.32
CA PRO A 94 6.25 -8.71 9.84
C PRO A 94 5.88 -9.66 8.69
N ALA A 95 6.00 -10.96 8.91
CA ALA A 95 5.69 -11.98 7.90
C ALA A 95 4.25 -11.90 7.38
N SER A 96 3.32 -11.44 8.21
CA SER A 96 1.89 -11.30 7.87
C SER A 96 1.54 -9.98 7.19
N ALA A 97 2.52 -9.11 6.92
CA ALA A 97 2.28 -7.84 6.26
C ALA A 97 1.74 -8.02 4.83
N VAL A 98 0.95 -7.06 4.39
CA VAL A 98 0.59 -6.87 2.99
C VAL A 98 1.23 -5.57 2.53
N LEU A 99 1.86 -5.58 1.36
CA LEU A 99 2.53 -4.40 0.79
C LEU A 99 1.71 -3.82 -0.35
N ALA A 100 1.49 -2.51 -0.33
CA ALA A 100 1.04 -1.73 -1.46
C ALA A 100 2.19 -0.81 -1.88
N LEU A 101 2.68 -0.96 -3.10
CA LEU A 101 3.93 -0.39 -3.57
C LEU A 101 3.68 0.54 -4.76
N GLY A 102 4.20 1.75 -4.73
CA GLY A 102 4.28 2.62 -5.88
C GLY A 102 3.55 3.95 -5.85
N PRO A 103 2.48 4.17 -5.07
CA PRO A 103 1.74 5.44 -5.10
C PRO A 103 2.64 6.64 -4.80
N GLY A 104 2.97 7.41 -5.84
CA GLY A 104 3.85 8.58 -5.72
C GLY A 104 5.28 8.27 -5.25
N LEU A 105 5.80 7.09 -5.58
CA LEU A 105 7.13 6.64 -5.16
C LEU A 105 8.26 7.36 -5.90
N GLY A 106 7.98 7.86 -7.10
CA GLY A 106 9.00 8.41 -7.98
C GLY A 106 9.80 7.34 -8.71
N GLN A 107 10.75 7.80 -9.54
CA GLN A 107 11.58 6.96 -10.42
C GLN A 107 13.09 7.10 -10.09
N GLY A 108 13.41 7.60 -8.90
CA GLY A 108 14.80 7.77 -8.45
C GLY A 108 15.47 6.45 -8.05
N LEU A 109 16.79 6.47 -7.91
CA LEU A 109 17.58 5.29 -7.53
C LEU A 109 17.11 4.66 -6.23
N ALA A 110 16.81 5.48 -5.21
CA ALA A 110 16.32 4.99 -3.92
C ALA A 110 14.99 4.24 -4.06
N ALA A 111 14.06 4.73 -4.90
CA ALA A 111 12.80 4.07 -5.19
C ALA A 111 13.03 2.71 -5.87
N HIS A 112 13.92 2.65 -6.86
CA HIS A 112 14.27 1.41 -7.55
C HIS A 112 14.90 0.37 -6.61
N ASP A 113 15.77 0.79 -5.71
CA ASP A 113 16.41 -0.12 -4.74
C ASP A 113 15.38 -0.70 -3.76
N LEU A 114 14.47 0.12 -3.27
CA LEU A 114 13.36 -0.33 -2.41
C LEU A 114 12.43 -1.30 -3.13
N LEU A 115 12.09 -1.04 -4.39
CA LEU A 115 11.24 -1.93 -5.19
C LEU A 115 11.93 -3.26 -5.49
N ARG A 116 13.25 -3.24 -5.78
CA ARG A 116 14.02 -4.46 -5.99
C ARG A 116 14.06 -5.33 -4.74
N GLU A 117 14.25 -4.72 -3.57
CA GLU A 117 14.17 -5.44 -2.31
C GLU A 117 12.75 -5.97 -2.08
N ALA A 118 11.71 -5.12 -2.25
CA ALA A 118 10.33 -5.53 -2.08
C ALA A 118 9.95 -6.74 -2.94
N ALA A 119 10.40 -6.79 -4.20
CA ALA A 119 10.12 -7.88 -5.12
C ALA A 119 10.64 -9.24 -4.62
N SER A 120 11.68 -9.26 -3.78
CA SER A 120 12.24 -10.48 -3.20
C SER A 120 11.55 -10.95 -1.91
N LEU A 121 10.62 -10.16 -1.38
CA LEU A 121 9.98 -10.42 -0.10
C LEU A 121 8.80 -11.39 -0.25
N PRO A 122 8.55 -12.28 0.73
CA PRO A 122 7.50 -13.29 0.66
C PRO A 122 6.09 -12.74 0.93
N GLN A 123 5.95 -11.49 1.36
CA GLN A 123 4.67 -10.87 1.66
C GLN A 123 3.80 -10.74 0.41
N ARG A 124 2.48 -10.75 0.58
CA ARG A 124 1.54 -10.41 -0.50
C ARG A 124 1.76 -8.97 -0.92
N GLN A 125 1.79 -8.73 -2.21
CA GLN A 125 2.13 -7.43 -2.78
C GLN A 125 1.11 -6.98 -3.81
N LEU A 126 0.81 -5.69 -3.80
CA LEU A 126 0.08 -4.97 -4.83
C LEU A 126 1.03 -3.91 -5.38
N TRP A 127 1.19 -3.89 -6.70
CA TRP A 127 2.06 -2.96 -7.41
C TRP A 127 1.22 -2.00 -8.23
N ASP A 128 1.48 -0.71 -8.12
CA ASP A 128 0.73 0.35 -8.79
C ASP A 128 1.67 1.48 -9.27
N ALA A 129 1.17 2.30 -10.16
CA ALA A 129 1.80 3.55 -10.61
C ALA A 129 3.31 3.41 -10.85
N ASP A 130 4.14 4.09 -10.06
CA ASP A 130 5.59 4.12 -10.24
C ASP A 130 6.26 2.77 -10.04
N ALA A 131 5.70 1.89 -9.24
CA ALA A 131 6.21 0.52 -9.11
C ALA A 131 6.03 -0.26 -10.42
N LEU A 132 4.88 -0.15 -11.09
CA LEU A 132 4.65 -0.76 -12.40
C LEU A 132 5.52 -0.12 -13.48
N ASN A 133 5.68 1.20 -13.47
CA ASN A 133 6.57 1.91 -14.39
C ASN A 133 8.02 1.45 -14.26
N SER A 134 8.43 1.06 -13.06
CA SER A 134 9.79 0.54 -12.80
C SER A 134 10.01 -0.88 -13.33
N LEU A 135 8.93 -1.68 -13.46
CA LEU A 135 9.01 -3.02 -14.06
C LEU A 135 9.06 -2.98 -15.59
N ALA A 136 8.57 -1.90 -16.20
CA ALA A 136 8.50 -1.74 -17.65
C ALA A 136 9.82 -1.26 -18.30
N ARG A 137 10.85 -1.03 -17.54
CA ARG A 137 12.18 -0.55 -17.96
C ARG A 137 13.22 -1.65 -17.84
#